data_8796d12bc9cbd1b38f617820328a9e45
#
_entry.id   8796d12bc9cbd1b38f617820328a9e45
#
_cell.length_a   1.000
_cell.length_b   1.000
_cell.length_c   1.000
_cell.angle_alpha   90.00
_cell.angle_beta   90.00
_cell.angle_gamma   90.00
#
_symmetry.space_group_name_H-M   'P 1'
#
loop_
_entity.id
_entity.type
_entity.pdbx_description
1 polymer ?
#
loop_
_entity_poly.entity_id
_entity_poly.type
_entity_poly.pdbx_seq_one_letter_code
_entity_poly.pdbx_strand_id
1 'polypeptide(L)' 'SMAGLTPKDYLRLQRYRTALHELKKPGSKLTSVALDCGYYDHSHMIHEFKTISGYSPAQLIGLSENDADEFGWRL' A
#
# COMPACT_ATOMS: atom_id res chain seq x y z
N SER A 1 -17.38 16.90 -3.77
CA SER A 1 -16.12 16.97 -3.06
C SER A 1 -16.29 16.39 -1.67
N MET A 2 -15.24 15.82 -1.17
CA MET A 2 -15.26 15.31 0.21
C MET A 2 -14.86 16.43 1.13
N ALA A 3 -15.82 16.91 1.93
CA ALA A 3 -15.61 18.00 2.86
C ALA A 3 -14.46 17.63 3.81
N GLY A 4 -13.54 18.56 4.03
CA GLY A 4 -12.44 18.37 4.95
C GLY A 4 -11.17 17.76 4.35
N LEU A 5 -11.20 17.33 3.09
CA LEU A 5 -10.00 16.82 2.43
C LEU A 5 -9.34 17.91 1.59
N THR A 6 -8.01 18.04 1.75
CA THR A 6 -7.21 18.89 0.89
C THR A 6 -6.93 18.15 -0.42
N PRO A 7 -6.52 18.85 -1.50
CA PRO A 7 -6.07 18.17 -2.72
C PRO A 7 -4.95 17.17 -2.45
N LYS A 8 -4.05 17.48 -1.53
CA LYS A 8 -2.96 16.57 -1.15
C LYS A 8 -3.50 15.28 -0.52
N ASP A 9 -4.47 15.41 0.37
CA ASP A 9 -5.10 14.25 1.02
C ASP A 9 -5.84 13.39 0.01
N TYR A 10 -6.52 14.02 -0.94
CA TYR A 10 -7.20 13.32 -2.01
C TYR A 10 -6.22 12.49 -2.84
N LEU A 11 -5.08 13.08 -3.23
CA LEU A 11 -4.07 12.38 -4.01
C LEU A 11 -3.47 11.21 -3.24
N ARG A 12 -3.23 11.39 -1.94
CA ARG A 12 -2.72 10.31 -1.09
C ARG A 12 -3.71 9.16 -1.02
N LEU A 13 -4.99 9.46 -0.89
CA LEU A 13 -6.02 8.44 -0.83
C LEU A 13 -6.13 7.67 -2.16
N GLN A 14 -6.05 8.38 -3.28
CA GLN A 14 -6.05 7.74 -4.60
C GLN A 14 -4.85 6.83 -4.78
N ARG A 15 -3.65 7.28 -4.39
CA ARG A 15 -2.45 6.46 -4.44
C ARG A 15 -2.59 5.19 -3.60
N TYR A 16 -3.10 5.33 -2.38
CA TYR A 16 -3.37 4.20 -1.48
C TYR A 16 -4.33 3.19 -2.13
N ARG A 17 -5.43 3.66 -2.68
CA ARG A 17 -6.44 2.78 -3.29
C ARG A 17 -5.88 2.05 -4.50
N THR A 18 -5.13 2.74 -5.35
CA THR A 18 -4.49 2.12 -6.51
C THR A 18 -3.49 1.06 -6.08
N ALA A 19 -2.65 1.38 -5.08
CA ALA A 19 -1.67 0.43 -4.57
C ALA A 19 -2.34 -0.81 -3.98
N LEU A 20 -3.39 -0.62 -3.19
CA LEU A 20 -4.11 -1.74 -2.60
C LEU A 20 -4.69 -2.65 -3.69
N HIS A 21 -5.26 -2.07 -4.73
CA HIS A 21 -5.79 -2.83 -5.86
C HIS A 21 -4.69 -3.64 -6.54
N GLU A 22 -3.53 -3.03 -6.80
CA GLU A 22 -2.41 -3.72 -7.44
C GLU A 22 -1.83 -4.82 -6.57
N LEU A 23 -1.78 -4.59 -5.27
CA LEU A 23 -1.24 -5.59 -4.34
C LEU A 23 -2.11 -6.84 -4.24
N LYS A 24 -3.39 -6.75 -4.58
CA LYS A 24 -4.28 -7.90 -4.57
C LYS A 24 -4.08 -8.82 -5.77
N LYS A 25 -3.36 -8.38 -6.78
CA LYS A 25 -3.11 -9.19 -7.97
C LYS A 25 -2.10 -10.29 -7.66
N PRO A 26 -2.29 -11.51 -8.23
CA PRO A 26 -1.34 -12.59 -8.03
C PRO A 26 0.06 -12.21 -8.50
N GLY A 27 1.07 -12.59 -7.73
CA GLY A 27 2.46 -12.33 -8.08
C GLY A 27 2.93 -10.91 -7.88
N SER A 28 2.11 -10.03 -7.28
CA SER A 28 2.53 -8.67 -7.00
C SER A 28 3.66 -8.65 -5.98
N LYS A 29 4.59 -7.70 -6.14
CA LYS A 29 5.69 -7.48 -5.20
C LYS A 29 5.55 -6.11 -4.60
N LEU A 30 5.81 -6.03 -3.29
CA LEU A 30 5.67 -4.80 -2.54
C LEU A 30 6.50 -3.67 -3.13
N THR A 31 7.78 -3.95 -3.42
CA THR A 31 8.69 -2.94 -3.96
C THR A 31 8.24 -2.42 -5.33
N SER A 32 7.82 -3.33 -6.20
CA SER A 32 7.37 -2.95 -7.55
C SER A 32 6.11 -2.10 -7.51
N VAL A 33 5.14 -2.51 -6.69
CA VAL A 33 3.88 -1.75 -6.57
C VAL A 33 4.15 -0.36 -5.98
N ALA A 34 5.03 -0.28 -4.99
CA ALA A 34 5.36 1.01 -4.37
C ALA A 34 5.89 1.99 -5.40
N LEU A 35 6.86 1.56 -6.21
CA LEU A 35 7.45 2.43 -7.23
C LEU A 35 6.44 2.78 -8.33
N ASP A 36 5.66 1.79 -8.77
CA ASP A 36 4.67 2.00 -9.84
C ASP A 36 3.56 2.96 -9.41
N CYS A 37 3.24 2.99 -8.13
CA CYS A 37 2.16 3.84 -7.61
C CYS A 37 2.64 5.21 -7.15
N GLY A 38 3.94 5.52 -7.29
CA GLY A 38 4.46 6.83 -6.98
C GLY A 38 4.96 7.02 -5.55
N TYR A 39 5.21 5.94 -4.83
CA TYR A 39 5.86 6.03 -3.53
C TYR A 39 7.37 6.13 -3.70
N TYR A 40 8.01 6.75 -2.73
CA TYR A 40 9.46 6.85 -2.72
C TYR A 40 10.13 5.47 -2.63
N ASP A 41 9.60 4.63 -1.73
CA ASP A 41 10.01 3.23 -1.57
C ASP A 41 8.88 2.46 -0.89
N HIS A 42 9.09 1.15 -0.66
CA HIS A 42 8.06 0.33 -0.04
C HIS A 42 7.81 0.69 1.43
N SER A 43 8.82 1.20 2.11
CA SER A 43 8.67 1.65 3.51
C SER A 43 7.71 2.84 3.59
N HIS A 44 7.83 3.78 2.64
CA HIS A 44 6.93 4.92 2.54
C HIS A 44 5.49 4.45 2.31
N MET A 45 5.31 3.48 1.41
CA MET A 45 3.99 2.92 1.14
C MET A 45 3.39 2.25 2.38
N ILE A 46 4.18 1.45 3.09
CA ILE A 46 3.72 0.79 4.30
C ILE A 46 3.31 1.81 5.36
N HIS A 47 4.12 2.85 5.53
CA HIS A 47 3.81 3.92 6.48
C HIS A 47 2.49 4.60 6.13
N GLU A 48 2.28 4.92 4.86
CA GLU A 48 1.04 5.56 4.42
C GLU A 48 -0.17 4.63 4.62
N PHE A 49 -0.01 3.34 4.35
CA PHE A 49 -1.08 2.36 4.58
C PHE A 49 -1.48 2.33 6.05
N LYS A 50 -0.49 2.30 6.96
CA LYS A 50 -0.76 2.29 8.39
C LYS A 50 -1.42 3.59 8.85
N THR A 51 -1.01 4.71 8.28
CA THR A 51 -1.60 6.01 8.61
C THR A 51 -3.05 6.10 8.17
N ILE A 52 -3.37 5.59 6.98
CA ILE A 52 -4.72 5.69 6.43
C ILE A 52 -5.64 4.63 7.01
N SER A 53 -5.20 3.37 7.06
CA SER A 53 -6.06 2.24 7.41
C SER A 53 -5.82 1.67 8.80
N GLY A 54 -4.69 1.97 9.41
CA GLY A 54 -4.27 1.35 10.66
C GLY A 54 -3.60 -0.01 10.48
N TYR A 55 -3.47 -0.49 9.23
CA TYR A 55 -2.93 -1.81 8.94
C TYR A 55 -1.85 -1.74 7.88
N SER A 56 -0.92 -2.71 7.94
CA SER A 56 0.07 -2.86 6.88
C SER A 56 -0.59 -3.44 5.62
N PRO A 57 0.06 -3.31 4.45
CA PRO A 57 -0.46 -3.93 3.22
C PRO A 57 -0.67 -5.44 3.37
N ALA A 58 0.27 -6.14 4.01
CA ALA A 58 0.15 -7.59 4.19
C ALA A 58 -1.09 -7.95 5.02
N GLN A 59 -1.37 -7.18 6.07
CA GLN A 59 -2.54 -7.40 6.89
C GLN A 59 -3.83 -7.17 6.12
N LEU A 60 -3.86 -6.16 5.26
CA LEU A 60 -5.06 -5.81 4.50
C LEU A 60 -5.44 -6.88 3.47
N ILE A 61 -4.46 -7.54 2.89
CA ILE A 61 -4.74 -8.59 1.90
C ILE A 61 -4.74 -9.99 2.51
N GLY A 62 -4.58 -10.09 3.83
CA GLY A 62 -4.71 -11.36 4.55
C GLY A 62 -3.55 -12.32 4.42
N LEU A 63 -2.35 -11.83 4.08
CA LEU A 63 -1.16 -12.69 4.00
C LEU A 63 -0.66 -13.05 5.40
N SER A 64 -0.29 -14.31 5.58
CA SER A 64 0.44 -14.72 6.79
C SER A 64 1.86 -14.17 6.71
N GLU A 65 2.56 -14.19 7.85
CA GLU A 65 3.94 -13.73 7.90
C GLU A 65 4.84 -14.54 6.96
N ASN A 66 4.62 -15.85 6.87
CA ASN A 66 5.39 -16.70 5.98
C ASN A 66 5.11 -16.37 4.50
N ASP A 67 3.86 -16.13 4.17
CA ASP A 67 3.48 -15.72 2.81
C ASP A 67 4.10 -14.38 2.46
N ALA A 68 4.12 -13.45 3.39
CA ALA A 68 4.73 -12.15 3.18
C ALA A 68 6.23 -12.28 2.86
N ASP A 69 6.94 -13.18 3.56
CA ASP A 69 8.36 -13.44 3.29
C ASP A 69 8.55 -14.02 1.89
N GLU A 70 7.71 -15.00 1.53
CA GLU A 70 7.81 -15.67 0.23
C GLU A 70 7.62 -14.71 -0.93
N PHE A 71 6.70 -13.75 -0.79
CA PHE A 71 6.43 -12.77 -1.85
C PHE A 71 7.25 -11.50 -1.71
N GLY A 72 8.20 -11.45 -0.78
CA GLY A 72 9.05 -10.28 -0.59
C GLY A 72 8.33 -9.09 0.03
N TRP A 73 7.31 -9.34 0.83
CA TRP A 73 6.49 -8.32 1.47
C TRP A 73 7.00 -7.92 2.84
N ARG A 74 8.00 -8.61 3.34
CA ARG A 74 8.56 -8.33 4.66
C ARG A 74 9.69 -7.31 4.55
N LEU A 75 9.71 -6.41 5.49
CA LEU A 75 10.78 -5.41 5.60
C LEU A 75 12.03 -6.01 6.21
#